data_8d0204d8c664c56372f37136fa8526f1
#
_entry.id   8d0204d8c664c56372f37136fa8526f1
#
_cell.length_a   1.000
_cell.length_b   1.000
_cell.length_c   1.000
_cell.angle_alpha   90.00
_cell.angle_beta   90.00
_cell.angle_gamma   90.00
#
_symmetry.space_group_name_H-M   'P 1'
#
loop_
_entity.id
_entity.type
_entity.pdbx_description
1 polymer ?
#
loop_
_entity_poly.entity_id
_entity_poly.type
_entity_poly.pdbx_seq_one_letter_code
_entity_poly.pdbx_strand_id
1 'polypeptide(L)'
;MDITVDALIVGAGPAGSVTAALLADAGLQVLVVDRAAFPRDKPCAEYLSPAAVLILERLGVVGKLMDAGATTLSGMTVVGAYGSRLTGLFAKTGSPLPHRPAGLAVTRRVLDALLVDAARSRGVTVMERTRVVELVRHRGAVTGAVIATAGEMTATVAAPVTVGADGLNSVVARWFGPMRREPLRRWAFVGHFAGVTGLGDRAELHAGTEGYAGLNPVGPGIANVSLVVPRQLASRARGDVTDFFHDTLDRFDGIRNRVHASGSLGPILTVGPFGVRARRPVVDGGLLVGDAAEFFDPFTGDGIHSAFRGAELASAAILGAARGPMPLSATSLSGYLRARRRAFWGKWMVERMIGYGMLLPRLFDRAVERIGRNDPMAHTLIGVTGHVVPPGAVLNPVYLTRMVL
;
A
#
# COMPACT_ATOMS: atom_id res chain seq x y z
N MET A 1 0.88 -33.77 7.37
CA MET A 1 2.34 -33.52 7.43
C MET A 1 2.53 -32.30 8.32
N ASP A 2 3.32 -32.41 9.37
CA ASP A 2 3.56 -31.28 10.27
C ASP A 2 4.83 -30.55 9.82
N ILE A 3 4.71 -29.24 9.64
CA ILE A 3 5.80 -28.35 9.25
C ILE A 3 6.18 -27.51 10.46
N THR A 4 7.44 -27.41 10.79
CA THR A 4 7.93 -26.54 11.88
C THR A 4 8.84 -25.48 11.29
N VAL A 5 8.59 -24.20 11.64
CA VAL A 5 9.39 -23.05 11.23
C VAL A 5 9.49 -22.03 12.36
N ASP A 6 10.45 -21.10 12.25
CA ASP A 6 10.58 -20.00 13.23
C ASP A 6 9.52 -18.92 13.04
N ALA A 7 9.08 -18.70 11.81
CA ALA A 7 8.02 -17.74 11.50
C ALA A 7 7.13 -18.21 10.34
N LEU A 8 5.82 -18.12 10.53
CA LEU A 8 4.81 -18.30 9.50
C LEU A 8 4.30 -16.94 9.05
N ILE A 9 4.35 -16.67 7.75
CA ILE A 9 3.84 -15.43 7.15
C ILE A 9 2.65 -15.77 6.25
N VAL A 10 1.52 -15.13 6.50
CA VAL A 10 0.29 -15.33 5.74
C VAL A 10 0.11 -14.18 4.76
N GLY A 11 0.32 -14.44 3.48
CA GLY A 11 0.29 -13.48 2.37
C GLY A 11 1.68 -13.11 1.87
N ALA A 12 1.95 -13.33 0.59
CA ALA A 12 3.20 -13.02 -0.12
C ALA A 12 3.13 -11.68 -0.90
N GLY A 13 2.29 -10.74 -0.47
CA GLY A 13 2.31 -9.36 -0.97
C GLY A 13 3.50 -8.57 -0.43
N PRO A 14 3.58 -7.25 -0.73
CA PRO A 14 4.71 -6.41 -0.34
C PRO A 14 5.09 -6.51 1.14
N ALA A 15 4.11 -6.47 2.05
CA ALA A 15 4.37 -6.58 3.49
C ALA A 15 4.94 -7.95 3.88
N GLY A 16 4.35 -9.03 3.36
CA GLY A 16 4.74 -10.39 3.74
C GLY A 16 6.10 -10.78 3.15
N SER A 17 6.33 -10.53 1.87
CA SER A 17 7.60 -10.85 1.20
C SER A 17 8.78 -10.09 1.81
N VAL A 18 8.60 -8.79 2.14
CA VAL A 18 9.65 -8.00 2.80
C VAL A 18 9.88 -8.47 4.23
N THR A 19 8.81 -8.77 5.00
CA THR A 19 8.97 -9.34 6.35
C THR A 19 9.73 -10.66 6.29
N ALA A 20 9.38 -11.54 5.36
CA ALA A 20 10.02 -12.84 5.18
C ALA A 20 11.51 -12.70 4.83
N ALA A 21 11.83 -11.82 3.87
CA ALA A 21 13.21 -11.57 3.46
C ALA A 21 14.07 -11.07 4.64
N LEU A 22 13.55 -10.11 5.41
CA LEU A 22 14.27 -9.55 6.56
C LEU A 22 14.47 -10.55 7.70
N LEU A 23 13.52 -11.44 7.95
CA LEU A 23 13.65 -12.49 8.96
C LEU A 23 14.62 -13.58 8.50
N ALA A 24 14.58 -13.95 7.22
CA ALA A 24 15.52 -14.91 6.65
C ALA A 24 16.96 -14.38 6.62
N ASP A 25 17.17 -13.09 6.29
CA ASP A 25 18.48 -12.43 6.38
C ASP A 25 19.07 -12.48 7.82
N ALA A 26 18.19 -12.57 8.83
CA ALA A 26 18.58 -12.73 10.24
C ALA A 26 18.73 -14.20 10.66
N GLY A 27 18.62 -15.17 9.74
CA GLY A 27 18.85 -16.58 9.97
C GLY A 27 17.63 -17.40 10.43
N LEU A 28 16.42 -16.84 10.41
CA LEU A 28 15.20 -17.56 10.78
C LEU A 28 14.72 -18.45 9.62
N GLN A 29 14.20 -19.63 9.95
CA GLN A 29 13.46 -20.47 9.02
C GLN A 29 12.06 -19.91 8.83
N VAL A 30 11.78 -19.38 7.63
CA VAL A 30 10.52 -18.69 7.31
C VAL A 30 9.72 -19.45 6.27
N LEU A 31 8.44 -19.66 6.57
CA LEU A 31 7.44 -20.12 5.60
C LEU A 31 6.48 -18.99 5.27
N VAL A 32 6.32 -18.71 3.99
CA VAL A 32 5.26 -17.82 3.47
C VAL A 32 4.21 -18.66 2.77
N VAL A 33 2.95 -18.40 3.04
CA VAL A 33 1.82 -19.02 2.33
C VAL A 33 0.98 -17.94 1.65
N ASP A 34 0.64 -18.13 0.37
CA ASP A 34 -0.30 -17.27 -0.34
C ASP A 34 -1.30 -18.10 -1.14
N ARG A 35 -2.56 -17.67 -1.11
CA ARG A 35 -3.65 -18.31 -1.87
C ARG A 35 -3.52 -18.18 -3.38
N ALA A 36 -2.78 -17.17 -3.85
CA ALA A 36 -2.51 -16.94 -5.27
C ALA A 36 -1.22 -17.63 -5.71
N ALA A 37 -1.04 -17.74 -7.02
CA ALA A 37 0.25 -18.02 -7.66
C ALA A 37 0.82 -16.70 -8.23
N PHE A 38 2.13 -16.58 -8.28
CA PHE A 38 2.82 -15.42 -8.82
C PHE A 38 3.42 -15.74 -10.21
N PRO A 39 3.41 -14.76 -11.13
CA PRO A 39 2.96 -13.37 -11.00
C PRO A 39 1.43 -13.25 -11.02
N ARG A 40 0.88 -12.30 -10.24
CA ARG A 40 -0.57 -12.04 -10.15
C ARG A 40 -0.91 -10.56 -10.20
N ASP A 41 -2.12 -10.27 -10.65
CA ASP A 41 -2.67 -8.92 -10.60
C ASP A 41 -3.30 -8.63 -9.24
N LYS A 42 -3.27 -7.36 -8.83
CA LYS A 42 -3.94 -6.87 -7.63
C LYS A 42 -4.31 -5.39 -7.82
N PRO A 43 -5.58 -4.99 -7.54
CA PRO A 43 -5.96 -3.59 -7.68
C PRO A 43 -5.10 -2.70 -6.77
N CYS A 44 -4.41 -1.75 -7.39
CA CYS A 44 -3.46 -0.83 -6.78
C CYS A 44 -3.19 0.32 -7.76
N ALA A 45 -2.84 1.50 -7.26
CA ALA A 45 -2.35 2.60 -8.12
C ALA A 45 -0.92 2.37 -8.63
N GLU A 46 -0.22 1.33 -8.13
CA GLU A 46 1.10 0.89 -8.63
C GLU A 46 2.19 1.96 -8.55
N TYR A 47 2.05 2.83 -7.58
CA TYR A 47 2.98 3.88 -7.25
C TYR A 47 3.88 3.47 -6.08
N LEU A 48 5.17 3.72 -6.21
CA LEU A 48 6.20 3.54 -5.20
C LEU A 48 6.77 4.91 -4.85
N SER A 49 6.58 5.35 -3.61
CA SER A 49 7.20 6.58 -3.13
C SER A 49 8.73 6.48 -3.11
N PRO A 50 9.47 7.60 -3.15
CA PRO A 50 10.93 7.57 -3.03
C PRO A 50 11.42 6.81 -1.81
N ALA A 51 10.74 6.92 -0.67
CA ALA A 51 11.12 6.15 0.52
C ALA A 51 10.87 4.64 0.36
N ALA A 52 9.87 4.22 -0.41
CA ALA A 52 9.67 2.82 -0.76
C ALA A 52 10.80 2.30 -1.67
N VAL A 53 11.26 3.13 -2.61
CA VAL A 53 12.39 2.80 -3.49
C VAL A 53 13.66 2.55 -2.69
N LEU A 54 13.96 3.37 -1.68
CA LEU A 54 15.13 3.15 -0.79
C LEU A 54 15.08 1.81 -0.05
N ILE A 55 13.88 1.32 0.31
CA ILE A 55 13.75 -0.02 0.91
C ILE A 55 14.03 -1.10 -0.13
N LEU A 56 13.53 -0.94 -1.35
CA LEU A 56 13.78 -1.87 -2.46
C LEU A 56 15.25 -1.90 -2.90
N GLU A 57 15.96 -0.78 -2.80
CA GLU A 57 17.42 -0.73 -3.05
C GLU A 57 18.16 -1.62 -2.06
N ARG A 58 17.85 -1.52 -0.75
CA ARG A 58 18.44 -2.39 0.28
C ARG A 58 18.12 -3.87 0.09
N LEU A 59 16.99 -4.17 -0.54
CA LEU A 59 16.62 -5.54 -0.90
C LEU A 59 17.25 -6.02 -2.22
N GLY A 60 17.92 -5.15 -2.97
CA GLY A 60 18.54 -5.46 -4.26
C GLY A 60 17.53 -5.68 -5.40
N VAL A 61 16.33 -5.08 -5.31
CA VAL A 61 15.23 -5.32 -6.25
C VAL A 61 15.12 -4.22 -7.31
N VAL A 62 15.64 -2.99 -7.07
CA VAL A 62 15.44 -1.83 -7.95
C VAL A 62 15.96 -2.07 -9.36
N GLY A 63 17.16 -2.64 -9.53
CA GLY A 63 17.72 -2.94 -10.86
C GLY A 63 16.77 -3.82 -11.68
N LYS A 64 16.27 -4.91 -11.07
CA LYS A 64 15.32 -5.83 -11.72
C LYS A 64 13.98 -5.16 -12.07
N LEU A 65 13.53 -4.19 -11.26
CA LEU A 65 12.33 -3.41 -11.57
C LEU A 65 12.56 -2.52 -12.78
N MET A 66 13.72 -1.86 -12.86
CA MET A 66 14.07 -1.02 -14.02
C MET A 66 14.21 -1.86 -15.30
N ASP A 67 14.86 -3.02 -15.23
CA ASP A 67 14.96 -3.97 -16.34
C ASP A 67 13.60 -4.49 -16.80
N ALA A 68 12.64 -4.60 -15.88
CA ALA A 68 11.25 -4.97 -16.16
C ALA A 68 10.38 -3.81 -16.66
N GLY A 69 10.96 -2.63 -16.90
CA GLY A 69 10.28 -1.47 -17.49
C GLY A 69 9.58 -0.55 -16.49
N ALA A 70 9.97 -0.56 -15.21
CA ALA A 70 9.44 0.40 -14.25
C ALA A 70 9.71 1.84 -14.69
N THR A 71 8.71 2.71 -14.54
CA THR A 71 8.80 4.12 -14.90
C THR A 71 9.26 4.96 -13.71
N THR A 72 10.25 5.83 -13.93
CA THR A 72 10.69 6.78 -12.90
C THR A 72 9.72 7.95 -12.79
N LEU A 73 9.36 8.33 -11.57
CA LEU A 73 8.49 9.45 -11.28
C LEU A 73 9.24 10.55 -10.55
N SER A 74 9.22 11.78 -11.12
CA SER A 74 9.88 12.96 -10.53
C SER A 74 9.05 13.66 -9.46
N GLY A 75 7.74 13.44 -9.45
CA GLY A 75 6.80 14.11 -8.56
C GLY A 75 5.35 13.69 -8.78
N MET A 76 4.46 14.57 -8.35
CA MET A 76 3.01 14.38 -8.53
C MET A 76 2.35 15.69 -8.98
N THR A 77 1.28 15.55 -9.75
CA THR A 77 0.33 16.61 -10.06
C THR A 77 -1.01 16.27 -9.40
N VAL A 78 -1.60 17.24 -8.70
CA VAL A 78 -2.96 17.14 -8.16
C VAL A 78 -3.84 18.17 -8.85
N VAL A 79 -4.97 17.74 -9.36
CA VAL A 79 -5.99 18.58 -9.99
C VAL A 79 -7.23 18.57 -9.10
N GLY A 80 -7.73 19.73 -8.77
CA GLY A 80 -8.95 19.90 -7.98
C GLY A 80 -10.23 19.76 -8.83
N ALA A 81 -11.35 19.66 -8.15
CA ALA A 81 -12.67 19.43 -8.78
C ALA A 81 -13.13 20.58 -9.70
N TYR A 82 -12.56 21.76 -9.57
CA TYR A 82 -12.91 22.96 -10.35
C TYR A 82 -11.76 23.49 -11.17
N GLY A 83 -10.77 22.62 -11.48
CA GLY A 83 -9.67 22.91 -12.40
C GLY A 83 -8.43 23.52 -11.75
N SER A 84 -8.41 23.74 -10.44
CA SER A 84 -7.18 24.12 -9.75
C SER A 84 -6.10 23.07 -9.94
N ARG A 85 -4.82 23.48 -9.92
CA ARG A 85 -3.71 22.55 -10.16
C ARG A 85 -2.53 22.88 -9.25
N LEU A 86 -1.93 21.86 -8.67
CA LEU A 86 -0.62 21.92 -8.07
C LEU A 86 0.30 20.87 -8.69
N THR A 87 1.57 21.19 -8.85
CA THR A 87 2.60 20.25 -9.27
C THR A 87 3.78 20.37 -8.31
N GLY A 88 4.15 19.25 -7.71
CA GLY A 88 5.28 19.18 -6.79
C GLY A 88 6.25 18.09 -7.17
N LEU A 89 7.53 18.34 -6.92
CA LEU A 89 8.61 17.37 -7.10
C LEU A 89 8.95 16.71 -5.77
N PHE A 90 9.43 15.46 -5.80
CA PHE A 90 9.94 14.77 -4.61
C PHE A 90 11.27 15.35 -4.16
N ALA A 91 12.12 15.78 -5.09
CA ALA A 91 13.38 16.42 -4.80
C ALA A 91 13.16 17.89 -4.48
N LYS A 92 13.42 18.29 -3.24
CA LYS A 92 13.65 19.71 -2.91
C LYS A 92 15.05 20.09 -3.34
N THR A 93 15.22 21.25 -3.99
CA THR A 93 16.52 21.87 -4.19
C THR A 93 17.21 22.01 -2.83
N GLY A 94 18.36 21.33 -2.60
CA GLY A 94 19.01 21.28 -1.29
C GLY A 94 18.65 20.08 -0.40
N SER A 95 18.03 19.03 -0.93
CA SER A 95 17.85 17.76 -0.20
C SER A 95 19.24 17.17 0.16
N PRO A 96 19.45 16.73 1.42
CA PRO A 96 20.71 16.09 1.85
C PRO A 96 20.88 14.68 1.26
N LEU A 97 19.92 14.16 0.50
CA LEU A 97 20.02 12.84 -0.14
C LEU A 97 20.98 12.93 -1.34
N PRO A 98 21.94 11.99 -1.47
CA PRO A 98 23.00 12.04 -2.48
C PRO A 98 22.49 11.93 -3.93
N HIS A 99 21.26 11.44 -4.13
CA HIS A 99 20.60 11.37 -5.44
C HIS A 99 19.25 12.07 -5.35
N ARG A 100 18.76 12.62 -6.48
CA ARG A 100 17.41 13.18 -6.55
C ARG A 100 16.42 12.08 -6.18
N PRO A 101 15.66 12.18 -5.07
CA PRO A 101 14.70 11.17 -4.72
C PRO A 101 13.64 11.09 -5.82
N ALA A 102 13.49 9.92 -6.39
CA ALA A 102 12.49 9.62 -7.39
C ALA A 102 11.57 8.50 -6.90
N GLY A 103 10.31 8.59 -7.25
CA GLY A 103 9.38 7.45 -7.14
C GLY A 103 9.53 6.51 -8.32
N LEU A 104 8.91 5.36 -8.24
CA LEU A 104 8.74 4.44 -9.36
C LEU A 104 7.26 4.10 -9.54
N ALA A 105 6.88 3.77 -10.77
CA ALA A 105 5.62 3.12 -11.05
C ALA A 105 5.87 1.82 -11.82
N VAL A 106 5.24 0.75 -11.37
CA VAL A 106 5.38 -0.60 -11.93
C VAL A 106 4.19 -1.45 -11.54
N THR A 107 3.77 -2.33 -12.42
CA THR A 107 2.63 -3.20 -12.15
C THR A 107 2.85 -4.09 -10.92
N ARG A 108 1.80 -4.34 -10.16
CA ARG A 108 1.84 -5.28 -9.03
C ARG A 108 2.21 -6.70 -9.46
N ARG A 109 1.91 -7.03 -10.69
CA ARG A 109 2.29 -8.27 -11.32
C ARG A 109 3.81 -8.46 -11.32
N VAL A 110 4.56 -7.43 -11.67
CA VAL A 110 6.02 -7.41 -11.66
C VAL A 110 6.58 -7.25 -10.25
N LEU A 111 6.11 -6.24 -9.52
CA LEU A 111 6.62 -5.93 -8.18
C LEU A 111 6.50 -7.13 -7.23
N ASP A 112 5.30 -7.70 -7.14
CA ASP A 112 5.03 -8.77 -6.18
C ASP A 112 5.84 -10.04 -6.52
N ALA A 113 5.99 -10.38 -7.81
CA ALA A 113 6.82 -11.51 -8.26
C ALA A 113 8.30 -11.32 -7.87
N LEU A 114 8.86 -10.14 -8.13
CA LEU A 114 10.26 -9.86 -7.79
C LEU A 114 10.50 -9.83 -6.27
N LEU A 115 9.53 -9.42 -5.47
CA LEU A 115 9.62 -9.48 -4.01
C LEU A 115 9.57 -10.92 -3.49
N VAL A 116 8.72 -11.78 -4.08
CA VAL A 116 8.67 -13.20 -3.77
C VAL A 116 10.00 -13.87 -4.14
N ASP A 117 10.55 -13.57 -5.31
CA ASP A 117 11.84 -14.12 -5.74
C ASP A 117 13.01 -13.62 -4.85
N ALA A 118 12.95 -12.36 -4.41
CA ALA A 118 13.91 -11.82 -3.46
C ALA A 118 13.82 -12.50 -2.08
N ALA A 119 12.65 -12.90 -1.64
CA ALA A 119 12.49 -13.72 -0.44
C ALA A 119 13.01 -15.14 -0.63
N ARG A 120 12.67 -15.80 -1.75
CA ARG A 120 13.17 -17.15 -2.11
C ARG A 120 14.68 -17.20 -2.17
N SER A 121 15.32 -16.20 -2.78
CA SER A 121 16.80 -16.15 -2.89
C SER A 121 17.50 -16.04 -1.54
N ARG A 122 16.76 -15.73 -0.47
CA ARG A 122 17.22 -15.68 0.93
C ARG A 122 16.87 -16.93 1.73
N GLY A 123 16.42 -18.00 1.04
CA GLY A 123 16.07 -19.27 1.68
C GLY A 123 14.65 -19.34 2.23
N VAL A 124 13.79 -18.36 1.95
CA VAL A 124 12.37 -18.42 2.35
C VAL A 124 11.64 -19.50 1.55
N THR A 125 10.95 -20.39 2.24
CA THR A 125 10.00 -21.32 1.61
C THR A 125 8.72 -20.58 1.30
N VAL A 126 8.28 -20.56 0.04
CA VAL A 126 7.03 -19.90 -0.39
C VAL A 126 6.09 -20.93 -1.00
N MET A 127 4.97 -21.16 -0.32
CA MET A 127 3.88 -22.05 -0.79
C MET A 127 2.77 -21.20 -1.42
N GLU A 128 2.73 -21.21 -2.72
CA GLU A 128 1.68 -20.61 -3.54
C GLU A 128 0.43 -21.49 -3.57
N ARG A 129 -0.72 -20.93 -3.99
CA ARG A 129 -2.02 -21.64 -4.04
C ARG A 129 -2.36 -22.35 -2.72
N THR A 130 -1.88 -21.76 -1.62
CA THR A 130 -2.02 -22.29 -0.27
C THR A 130 -2.70 -21.27 0.62
N ARG A 131 -3.83 -21.64 1.19
CA ARG A 131 -4.60 -20.78 2.10
C ARG A 131 -4.46 -21.22 3.55
N VAL A 132 -4.42 -20.28 4.45
CA VAL A 132 -4.63 -20.56 5.87
C VAL A 132 -6.13 -20.74 6.11
N VAL A 133 -6.50 -21.84 6.76
CA VAL A 133 -7.90 -22.18 7.05
C VAL A 133 -8.26 -21.97 8.52
N GLU A 134 -7.26 -22.08 9.42
CA GLU A 134 -7.44 -21.92 10.86
C GLU A 134 -6.13 -21.51 11.53
N LEU A 135 -6.20 -20.77 12.64
CA LEU A 135 -5.05 -20.55 13.52
C LEU A 135 -4.99 -21.64 14.61
N VAL A 136 -3.85 -22.27 14.74
CA VAL A 136 -3.59 -23.18 15.86
C VAL A 136 -3.29 -22.36 17.11
N ARG A 137 -3.94 -22.69 18.22
CA ARG A 137 -3.75 -22.00 19.51
C ARG A 137 -3.46 -22.98 20.63
N HIS A 138 -2.54 -22.58 21.50
CA HIS A 138 -2.28 -23.28 22.75
C HIS A 138 -2.36 -22.27 23.92
N ARG A 139 -3.22 -22.55 24.91
CA ARG A 139 -3.46 -21.63 26.06
C ARG A 139 -3.75 -20.19 25.64
N GLY A 140 -4.47 -20.01 24.53
CA GLY A 140 -4.83 -18.70 23.99
C GLY A 140 -3.81 -18.05 23.04
N ALA A 141 -2.55 -18.44 23.10
CA ALA A 141 -1.50 -17.97 22.20
C ALA A 141 -1.60 -18.66 20.82
N VAL A 142 -1.31 -17.92 19.74
CA VAL A 142 -1.15 -18.49 18.41
C VAL A 142 0.17 -19.25 18.36
N THR A 143 0.12 -20.51 17.94
CA THR A 143 1.29 -21.40 17.84
C THR A 143 1.50 -21.91 16.41
N GLY A 144 0.76 -21.35 15.45
CA GLY A 144 0.83 -21.72 14.05
C GLY A 144 -0.51 -21.63 13.35
N ALA A 145 -0.65 -22.37 12.26
CA ALA A 145 -1.89 -22.43 11.49
C ALA A 145 -2.07 -23.78 10.78
N VAL A 146 -3.31 -24.10 10.46
CA VAL A 146 -3.65 -25.12 9.48
C VAL A 146 -3.70 -24.49 8.10
N ILE A 147 -2.98 -25.06 7.16
CA ILE A 147 -2.93 -24.63 5.76
C ILE A 147 -3.61 -25.67 4.87
N ALA A 148 -4.20 -25.21 3.76
CA ALA A 148 -4.77 -26.07 2.74
C ALA A 148 -4.23 -25.69 1.35
N THR A 149 -3.72 -26.67 0.60
CA THR A 149 -3.30 -26.52 -0.80
C THR A 149 -4.49 -26.64 -1.75
N ALA A 150 -4.31 -26.30 -3.02
CA ALA A 150 -5.34 -26.41 -4.05
C ALA A 150 -5.90 -27.84 -4.26
N GLY A 151 -5.20 -28.88 -3.80
CA GLY A 151 -5.66 -30.28 -3.83
C GLY A 151 -6.37 -30.71 -2.54
N GLU A 152 -6.85 -29.79 -1.70
CA GLU A 152 -7.53 -30.01 -0.42
C GLU A 152 -6.67 -30.77 0.62
N MET A 153 -5.40 -31.04 0.36
CA MET A 153 -4.50 -31.58 1.38
C MET A 153 -4.23 -30.49 2.42
N THR A 154 -4.47 -30.85 3.67
CA THR A 154 -4.19 -29.97 4.81
C THR A 154 -2.90 -30.37 5.51
N ALA A 155 -2.19 -29.38 6.04
CA ALA A 155 -1.03 -29.58 6.89
C ALA A 155 -1.08 -28.60 8.07
N THR A 156 -0.53 -29.02 9.19
CA THR A 156 -0.35 -28.12 10.34
C THR A 156 1.04 -27.51 10.27
N VAL A 157 1.11 -26.19 10.39
CA VAL A 157 2.38 -25.44 10.51
C VAL A 157 2.51 -24.99 11.94
N ALA A 158 3.53 -25.47 12.64
CA ALA A 158 3.92 -24.98 13.95
C ALA A 158 4.91 -23.83 13.80
N ALA A 159 4.62 -22.69 14.41
CA ALA A 159 5.47 -21.51 14.37
C ALA A 159 5.30 -20.69 15.67
N PRO A 160 6.39 -20.29 16.34
CA PRO A 160 6.33 -19.44 17.54
C PRO A 160 5.81 -18.02 17.25
N VAL A 161 5.82 -17.58 15.98
CA VAL A 161 5.19 -16.34 15.53
C VAL A 161 4.48 -16.52 14.20
N THR A 162 3.26 -16.02 14.12
CA THR A 162 2.47 -15.93 12.88
C THR A 162 2.24 -14.47 12.51
N VAL A 163 2.66 -14.09 11.31
CA VAL A 163 2.50 -12.73 10.77
C VAL A 163 1.36 -12.69 9.77
N GLY A 164 0.30 -11.93 10.06
CA GLY A 164 -0.78 -11.68 9.11
C GLY A 164 -0.39 -10.54 8.15
N ALA A 165 -0.18 -10.86 6.88
CA ALA A 165 0.17 -9.96 5.79
C ALA A 165 -0.78 -10.11 4.58
N ASP A 166 -1.98 -10.62 4.80
CA ASP A 166 -2.96 -11.04 3.81
C ASP A 166 -3.88 -9.91 3.31
N GLY A 167 -3.48 -8.66 3.57
CA GLY A 167 -4.02 -7.45 2.97
C GLY A 167 -5.37 -7.00 3.56
N LEU A 168 -6.09 -6.13 2.83
CA LEU A 168 -7.29 -5.43 3.29
C LEU A 168 -8.38 -6.38 3.85
N ASN A 169 -8.55 -7.54 3.24
CA ASN A 169 -9.56 -8.53 3.63
C ASN A 169 -8.99 -9.63 4.52
N SER A 170 -7.99 -9.29 5.32
CA SER A 170 -7.25 -10.22 6.19
C SER A 170 -8.17 -11.16 6.99
N VAL A 171 -7.95 -12.46 6.82
CA VAL A 171 -8.58 -13.48 7.66
C VAL A 171 -7.87 -13.56 9.02
N VAL A 172 -6.54 -13.40 9.02
CA VAL A 172 -5.74 -13.39 10.25
C VAL A 172 -6.16 -12.25 11.17
N ALA A 173 -6.37 -11.04 10.63
CA ALA A 173 -6.85 -9.91 11.42
C ALA A 173 -8.21 -10.18 12.09
N ARG A 174 -9.14 -10.83 11.38
CA ARG A 174 -10.46 -11.22 11.94
C ARG A 174 -10.33 -12.27 13.05
N TRP A 175 -9.38 -13.18 12.94
CA TRP A 175 -9.13 -14.18 13.99
C TRP A 175 -8.41 -13.59 15.20
N PHE A 176 -7.63 -12.51 15.03
CA PHE A 176 -7.03 -11.81 16.17
C PHE A 176 -8.06 -10.99 16.95
N GLY A 177 -9.13 -10.54 16.30
CA GLY A 177 -10.20 -9.83 16.97
C GLY A 177 -11.01 -8.91 16.05
N PRO A 178 -11.87 -8.06 16.64
CA PRO A 178 -12.75 -7.20 15.88
C PRO A 178 -11.97 -6.11 15.11
N MET A 179 -12.46 -5.80 13.91
CA MET A 179 -11.96 -4.68 13.09
C MET A 179 -12.73 -3.40 13.40
N ARG A 180 -12.02 -2.29 13.55
CA ARG A 180 -12.61 -0.95 13.57
C ARG A 180 -12.80 -0.48 12.13
N ARG A 181 -13.95 0.15 11.86
CA ARG A 181 -14.27 0.77 10.57
C ARG A 181 -14.23 2.28 10.72
N GLU A 182 -13.58 2.96 9.80
CA GLU A 182 -13.58 4.42 9.72
C GLU A 182 -14.87 4.91 9.03
N PRO A 183 -15.31 6.15 9.30
CA PRO A 183 -16.50 6.73 8.65
C PRO A 183 -16.32 6.85 7.14
N LEU A 184 -15.13 7.26 6.68
CA LEU A 184 -14.83 7.40 5.27
C LEU A 184 -14.60 6.02 4.65
N ARG A 185 -15.52 5.62 3.77
CA ARG A 185 -15.49 4.30 3.13
C ARG A 185 -15.65 4.44 1.63
N ARG A 186 -14.60 4.09 0.91
CA ARG A 186 -14.52 4.16 -0.55
C ARG A 186 -14.16 2.80 -1.15
N TRP A 187 -14.39 2.68 -2.44
CA TRP A 187 -14.01 1.55 -3.27
C TRP A 187 -13.13 2.05 -4.41
N ALA A 188 -12.15 1.26 -4.81
CA ALA A 188 -11.36 1.51 -6.00
C ALA A 188 -11.73 0.55 -7.13
N PHE A 189 -11.67 1.08 -8.33
CA PHE A 189 -11.77 0.41 -9.62
C PHE A 189 -10.47 0.73 -10.36
N VAL A 190 -9.77 -0.27 -10.85
CA VAL A 190 -8.41 -0.11 -11.40
C VAL A 190 -8.28 -0.89 -12.68
N GLY A 191 -7.79 -0.24 -13.73
CA GLY A 191 -7.49 -0.86 -15.02
C GLY A 191 -6.15 -0.41 -15.58
N HIS A 192 -5.61 -1.17 -16.51
CA HIS A 192 -4.44 -0.81 -17.30
C HIS A 192 -4.87 -0.43 -18.71
N PHE A 193 -4.31 0.65 -19.23
CA PHE A 193 -4.69 1.21 -20.53
C PHE A 193 -3.46 1.56 -21.34
N ALA A 194 -3.49 1.22 -22.64
CA ALA A 194 -2.56 1.74 -23.63
C ALA A 194 -3.08 3.08 -24.21
N GLY A 195 -2.16 3.89 -24.71
CA GLY A 195 -2.53 5.10 -25.45
C GLY A 195 -3.11 6.23 -24.60
N VAL A 196 -2.92 6.22 -23.28
CA VAL A 196 -3.33 7.33 -22.43
C VAL A 196 -2.48 8.55 -22.74
N THR A 197 -3.13 9.66 -23.17
CA THR A 197 -2.44 10.85 -23.62
C THR A 197 -2.07 11.81 -22.49
N GLY A 198 -1.02 12.61 -22.69
CA GLY A 198 -0.62 13.68 -21.76
C GLY A 198 0.00 13.21 -20.45
N LEU A 199 0.35 11.92 -20.33
CA LEU A 199 1.14 11.43 -19.20
C LEU A 199 2.61 11.77 -19.41
N GLY A 200 3.23 12.35 -18.36
CA GLY A 200 4.66 12.60 -18.29
C GLY A 200 5.35 11.71 -17.25
N ASP A 201 6.39 12.23 -16.64
CA ASP A 201 7.18 11.62 -15.59
C ASP A 201 6.60 11.84 -14.17
N ARG A 202 5.30 12.12 -14.05
CA ARG A 202 4.64 12.39 -12.76
C ARG A 202 3.39 11.55 -12.60
N ALA A 203 3.16 11.13 -11.38
CA ALA A 203 1.88 10.60 -10.99
C ALA A 203 0.82 11.72 -11.03
N GLU A 204 -0.39 11.43 -11.50
CA GLU A 204 -1.48 12.38 -11.48
C GLU A 204 -2.60 11.92 -10.55
N LEU A 205 -3.21 12.89 -9.87
CA LEU A 205 -4.39 12.68 -9.06
C LEU A 205 -5.41 13.77 -9.38
N HIS A 206 -6.58 13.37 -9.78
CA HIS A 206 -7.70 14.24 -10.13
C HIS A 206 -8.81 14.06 -9.10
N ALA A 207 -9.01 15.08 -8.26
CA ALA A 207 -10.14 15.12 -7.35
C ALA A 207 -11.40 15.58 -8.08
N GLY A 208 -12.53 14.98 -7.76
CA GLY A 208 -13.85 15.33 -8.28
C GLY A 208 -14.87 15.45 -7.16
N THR A 209 -16.10 15.82 -7.51
CA THR A 209 -17.22 15.91 -6.55
C THR A 209 -17.72 14.52 -6.09
N GLU A 210 -17.45 13.49 -6.89
CA GLU A 210 -17.93 12.12 -6.63
C GLU A 210 -16.81 11.16 -6.17
N GLY A 211 -15.58 11.64 -6.04
CA GLY A 211 -14.43 10.83 -5.66
C GLY A 211 -13.14 11.40 -6.24
N TYR A 212 -12.22 10.53 -6.61
CA TYR A 212 -10.98 10.93 -7.26
C TYR A 212 -10.48 9.83 -8.20
N ALA A 213 -9.65 10.21 -9.15
CA ALA A 213 -8.98 9.29 -10.05
C ALA A 213 -7.46 9.53 -10.05
N GLY A 214 -6.70 8.45 -10.17
CA GLY A 214 -5.24 8.46 -10.27
C GLY A 214 -4.78 7.90 -11.61
N LEU A 215 -3.75 8.50 -12.21
CA LEU A 215 -3.10 8.03 -13.41
C LEU A 215 -1.59 7.91 -13.16
N ASN A 216 -1.04 6.73 -13.44
CA ASN A 216 0.39 6.47 -13.32
C ASN A 216 0.92 5.76 -14.57
N PRO A 217 2.03 6.23 -15.17
CA PRO A 217 2.71 5.49 -16.22
C PRO A 217 3.44 4.28 -15.60
N VAL A 218 3.01 3.06 -15.89
CA VAL A 218 3.53 1.82 -15.26
C VAL A 218 4.42 0.98 -16.18
N GLY A 219 4.78 1.54 -17.32
CA GLY A 219 5.63 0.95 -18.34
C GLY A 219 5.52 1.72 -19.65
N PRO A 220 6.31 1.37 -20.67
CA PRO A 220 6.27 2.03 -21.97
C PRO A 220 4.88 2.01 -22.61
N GLY A 221 4.24 3.18 -22.72
CA GLY A 221 2.93 3.34 -23.33
C GLY A 221 1.75 2.77 -22.53
N ILE A 222 1.98 2.31 -21.31
CA ILE A 222 0.95 1.72 -20.43
C ILE A 222 0.72 2.62 -19.21
N ALA A 223 -0.54 2.89 -18.92
CA ALA A 223 -0.94 3.59 -17.72
C ALA A 223 -1.81 2.71 -16.80
N ASN A 224 -1.57 2.80 -15.51
CA ASN A 224 -2.54 2.43 -14.49
C ASN A 224 -3.52 3.58 -14.32
N VAL A 225 -4.80 3.29 -14.43
CA VAL A 225 -5.89 4.23 -14.18
C VAL A 225 -6.72 3.69 -13.03
N SER A 226 -6.82 4.46 -11.97
CA SER A 226 -7.55 4.11 -10.75
C SER A 226 -8.66 5.12 -10.48
N LEU A 227 -9.88 4.65 -10.26
CA LEU A 227 -11.04 5.44 -9.86
C LEU A 227 -11.43 5.06 -8.44
N VAL A 228 -11.54 6.03 -7.54
CA VAL A 228 -11.93 5.80 -6.15
C VAL A 228 -13.17 6.60 -5.81
N VAL A 229 -14.23 5.91 -5.41
CA VAL A 229 -15.55 6.51 -5.19
C VAL A 229 -16.17 6.07 -3.85
N PRO A 230 -17.09 6.88 -3.28
CA PRO A 230 -17.87 6.49 -2.11
C PRO A 230 -18.69 5.22 -2.36
N ARG A 231 -18.99 4.50 -1.26
CA ARG A 231 -19.78 3.25 -1.32
C ARG A 231 -21.10 3.38 -2.08
N GLN A 232 -21.81 4.50 -1.90
CA GLN A 232 -23.10 4.74 -2.54
C GLN A 232 -22.96 4.75 -4.07
N LEU A 233 -21.90 5.39 -4.57
CA LEU A 233 -21.63 5.43 -6.01
C LEU A 233 -21.12 4.07 -6.51
N ALA A 234 -20.21 3.43 -5.78
CA ALA A 234 -19.69 2.09 -6.11
C ALA A 234 -20.80 1.04 -6.24
N SER A 235 -21.94 1.19 -5.54
CA SER A 235 -23.06 0.26 -5.68
C SER A 235 -23.74 0.27 -7.06
N ARG A 236 -23.52 1.31 -7.86
CA ARG A 236 -24.02 1.42 -9.23
C ARG A 236 -23.25 0.53 -10.22
N ALA A 237 -22.03 0.12 -9.89
CA ALA A 237 -21.21 -0.79 -10.70
C ALA A 237 -21.72 -2.25 -10.73
N ARG A 238 -22.87 -2.57 -10.13
CA ARG A 238 -23.40 -3.95 -10.03
C ARG A 238 -23.85 -4.55 -11.37
N GLY A 239 -24.07 -3.72 -12.39
CA GLY A 239 -24.45 -4.18 -13.74
C GLY A 239 -23.20 -4.44 -14.59
N ASP A 240 -22.56 -3.39 -15.05
CA ASP A 240 -21.31 -3.41 -15.79
C ASP A 240 -20.26 -2.54 -15.12
N VAL A 241 -19.18 -3.18 -14.69
CA VAL A 241 -18.06 -2.50 -14.01
C VAL A 241 -17.29 -1.62 -14.98
N THR A 242 -17.18 -2.04 -16.23
CA THR A 242 -16.42 -1.34 -17.28
C THR A 242 -17.13 -0.07 -17.70
N ASP A 243 -18.42 -0.16 -18.00
CA ASP A 243 -19.24 1.01 -18.34
C ASP A 243 -19.28 2.01 -17.19
N PHE A 244 -19.55 1.53 -15.96
CA PHE A 244 -19.51 2.37 -14.77
C PHE A 244 -18.17 3.12 -14.60
N PHE A 245 -17.07 2.42 -14.85
CA PHE A 245 -15.72 2.99 -14.73
C PHE A 245 -15.52 4.13 -15.73
N HIS A 246 -15.81 3.90 -17.01
CA HIS A 246 -15.66 4.90 -18.07
C HIS A 246 -16.62 6.08 -17.89
N ASP A 247 -17.90 5.83 -17.65
CA ASP A 247 -18.89 6.88 -17.42
C ASP A 247 -18.54 7.78 -16.24
N THR A 248 -17.92 7.20 -15.21
CA THR A 248 -17.51 7.99 -14.05
C THR A 248 -16.20 8.75 -14.31
N LEU A 249 -15.23 8.18 -15.04
CA LEU A 249 -14.01 8.87 -15.43
C LEU A 249 -14.26 10.08 -16.33
N ASP A 250 -15.25 10.00 -17.23
CA ASP A 250 -15.62 11.08 -18.15
C ASP A 250 -16.16 12.33 -17.42
N ARG A 251 -16.49 12.21 -16.14
CA ARG A 251 -16.89 13.35 -15.29
C ARG A 251 -15.70 14.13 -14.73
N PHE A 252 -14.49 13.65 -14.93
CA PHE A 252 -13.25 14.34 -14.55
C PHE A 252 -12.70 15.07 -15.77
N ASP A 253 -12.88 16.39 -15.85
CA ASP A 253 -12.46 17.21 -16.99
C ASP A 253 -10.98 17.01 -17.37
N GLY A 254 -10.10 16.80 -16.38
CA GLY A 254 -8.67 16.54 -16.61
C GLY A 254 -8.35 15.14 -17.14
N ILE A 255 -9.34 14.24 -17.21
CA ILE A 255 -9.18 12.83 -17.68
C ILE A 255 -10.02 12.57 -18.93
N ARG A 256 -11.15 13.26 -19.07
CA ARG A 256 -12.03 13.14 -20.24
C ARG A 256 -11.23 13.14 -21.54
N ASN A 257 -11.53 12.20 -22.43
CA ASN A 257 -10.85 12.01 -23.71
C ASN A 257 -9.36 11.59 -23.62
N ARG A 258 -8.83 11.31 -22.44
CA ARG A 258 -7.43 10.80 -22.29
C ARG A 258 -7.39 9.27 -22.14
N VAL A 259 -8.45 8.67 -21.62
CA VAL A 259 -8.57 7.23 -21.38
C VAL A 259 -9.69 6.68 -22.24
N HIS A 260 -9.37 5.83 -23.20
CA HIS A 260 -10.33 5.24 -24.11
C HIS A 260 -10.55 3.75 -23.80
N ALA A 261 -11.79 3.30 -23.88
CA ALA A 261 -12.15 1.89 -23.65
C ALA A 261 -11.39 0.92 -24.56
N SER A 262 -11.15 1.32 -25.82
CA SER A 262 -10.36 0.55 -26.78
C SER A 262 -8.88 0.37 -26.39
N GLY A 263 -8.36 1.16 -25.44
CA GLY A 263 -7.02 1.02 -24.90
C GLY A 263 -6.90 0.08 -23.70
N SER A 264 -8.01 -0.53 -23.25
CA SER A 264 -8.02 -1.44 -22.09
C SER A 264 -7.17 -2.69 -22.35
N LEU A 265 -6.28 -3.00 -21.40
CA LEU A 265 -5.36 -4.15 -21.44
C LEU A 265 -5.81 -5.31 -20.56
N GLY A 266 -7.03 -5.28 -20.04
CA GLY A 266 -7.57 -6.32 -19.19
C GLY A 266 -8.82 -5.88 -18.43
N PRO A 267 -9.32 -6.69 -17.50
CA PRO A 267 -10.53 -6.36 -16.75
C PRO A 267 -10.28 -5.22 -15.75
N ILE A 268 -11.33 -4.48 -15.43
CA ILE A 268 -11.34 -3.53 -14.32
C ILE A 268 -11.40 -4.30 -13.00
N LEU A 269 -10.33 -4.21 -12.22
CA LEU A 269 -10.23 -4.85 -10.92
C LEU A 269 -10.86 -3.96 -9.84
N THR A 270 -11.50 -4.57 -8.85
CA THR A 270 -12.18 -3.84 -7.77
C THR A 270 -11.64 -4.22 -6.40
N VAL A 271 -11.55 -3.24 -5.50
CA VAL A 271 -11.17 -3.46 -4.11
C VAL A 271 -11.85 -2.45 -3.19
N GLY A 272 -12.21 -2.91 -2.00
CA GLY A 272 -12.84 -2.10 -0.95
C GLY A 272 -13.82 -2.94 -0.11
N PRO A 273 -14.54 -2.30 0.81
CA PRO A 273 -14.40 -0.90 1.19
C PRO A 273 -13.15 -0.65 2.05
N PHE A 274 -12.49 0.48 1.81
CA PHE A 274 -11.39 0.98 2.63
C PHE A 274 -11.87 1.47 4.01
N GLY A 275 -10.97 2.04 4.80
CA GLY A 275 -11.27 2.56 6.12
C GLY A 275 -11.41 1.44 7.15
N VAL A 276 -10.42 0.57 7.25
CA VAL A 276 -10.39 -0.53 8.23
C VAL A 276 -9.12 -0.51 9.06
N ARG A 277 -9.24 -0.89 10.33
CA ARG A 277 -8.13 -0.99 11.27
C ARG A 277 -8.35 -2.15 12.25
N ALA A 278 -7.34 -2.98 12.46
CA ALA A 278 -7.38 -4.01 13.49
C ALA A 278 -7.34 -3.37 14.89
N ARG A 279 -8.23 -3.83 15.79
CA ARG A 279 -8.18 -3.40 17.20
C ARG A 279 -7.03 -4.07 17.95
N ARG A 280 -6.65 -5.26 17.52
CA ARG A 280 -5.56 -6.07 18.11
C ARG A 280 -4.56 -6.42 17.01
N PRO A 281 -3.68 -5.48 16.60
CA PRO A 281 -2.66 -5.79 15.59
C PRO A 281 -1.51 -6.63 16.15
N VAL A 282 -1.49 -6.92 17.45
CA VAL A 282 -0.57 -7.84 18.13
C VAL A 282 -1.37 -8.69 19.10
N VAL A 283 -1.09 -9.98 19.15
CA VAL A 283 -1.59 -10.98 20.09
C VAL A 283 -0.44 -11.88 20.53
N ASP A 284 -0.64 -12.74 21.52
CA ASP A 284 0.35 -13.76 21.87
C ASP A 284 0.55 -14.69 20.68
N GLY A 285 1.80 -14.83 20.22
CA GLY A 285 2.21 -15.61 19.06
C GLY A 285 1.88 -14.99 17.70
N GLY A 286 1.47 -13.70 17.62
CA GLY A 286 1.17 -13.14 16.33
C GLY A 286 1.12 -11.62 16.23
N LEU A 287 1.33 -11.11 15.01
CA LEU A 287 1.18 -9.70 14.67
C LEU A 287 0.71 -9.48 13.22
N LEU A 288 0.20 -8.29 12.93
CA LEU A 288 -0.29 -7.90 11.62
C LEU A 288 0.59 -6.83 11.00
N VAL A 289 0.81 -6.93 9.68
CA VAL A 289 1.58 -5.95 8.88
C VAL A 289 0.78 -5.46 7.66
N GLY A 290 1.16 -4.31 7.13
CA GLY A 290 0.51 -3.72 5.96
C GLY A 290 -0.98 -3.48 6.16
N ASP A 291 -1.76 -3.66 5.09
CA ASP A 291 -3.22 -3.41 5.08
C ASP A 291 -3.99 -4.35 6.02
N ALA A 292 -3.43 -5.51 6.40
CA ALA A 292 -4.01 -6.40 7.40
C ALA A 292 -4.09 -5.72 8.78
N ALA A 293 -3.13 -4.86 9.10
CA ALA A 293 -3.14 -4.09 10.33
C ALA A 293 -4.03 -2.85 10.24
N GLU A 294 -3.93 -2.10 9.15
CA GLU A 294 -4.68 -0.86 8.92
C GLU A 294 -4.57 -0.39 7.48
N PHE A 295 -5.68 0.04 6.91
CA PHE A 295 -5.73 0.76 5.64
C PHE A 295 -6.82 1.84 5.69
N PHE A 296 -6.44 3.11 5.51
CA PHE A 296 -7.40 4.22 5.56
C PHE A 296 -7.96 4.52 4.18
N ASP A 297 -7.14 5.02 3.27
CA ASP A 297 -7.56 5.45 1.92
C ASP A 297 -6.34 5.49 0.99
N PRO A 298 -6.45 5.09 -0.29
CA PRO A 298 -5.32 5.05 -1.22
C PRO A 298 -4.88 6.40 -1.78
N PHE A 299 -5.50 7.52 -1.41
CA PHE A 299 -5.29 8.84 -1.98
C PHE A 299 -3.81 9.27 -2.09
N THR A 300 -3.03 9.06 -1.05
CA THR A 300 -1.60 9.43 -1.02
C THR A 300 -0.70 8.45 -1.77
N GLY A 301 -1.23 7.34 -2.28
CA GLY A 301 -0.46 6.28 -2.92
C GLY A 301 0.48 5.49 -1.99
N ASP A 302 0.38 5.69 -0.68
CA ASP A 302 1.39 5.27 0.30
C ASP A 302 1.26 3.82 0.82
N GLY A 303 0.31 3.04 0.32
CA GLY A 303 0.05 1.68 0.80
C GLY A 303 1.28 0.76 0.75
N ILE A 304 2.06 0.82 -0.34
CA ILE A 304 3.24 -0.05 -0.52
C ILE A 304 4.38 0.37 0.42
N HIS A 305 4.67 1.67 0.56
CA HIS A 305 5.66 2.14 1.54
C HIS A 305 5.27 1.75 2.97
N SER A 306 4.01 1.92 3.34
CA SER A 306 3.50 1.51 4.66
C SER A 306 3.64 0.01 4.88
N ALA A 307 3.46 -0.81 3.84
CA ALA A 307 3.69 -2.25 3.89
C ALA A 307 5.17 -2.57 4.15
N PHE A 308 6.08 -1.95 3.43
CA PHE A 308 7.53 -2.15 3.60
C PHE A 308 8.03 -1.65 4.96
N ARG A 309 7.66 -0.43 5.33
CA ARG A 309 8.06 0.13 6.63
C ARG A 309 7.46 -0.66 7.79
N GLY A 310 6.21 -1.11 7.66
CA GLY A 310 5.57 -2.01 8.62
C GLY A 310 6.31 -3.33 8.75
N ALA A 311 6.81 -3.89 7.64
CA ALA A 311 7.62 -5.11 7.62
C ALA A 311 8.96 -4.93 8.36
N GLU A 312 9.68 -3.81 8.14
CA GLU A 312 10.91 -3.49 8.88
C GLU A 312 10.66 -3.42 10.40
N LEU A 313 9.60 -2.73 10.81
CA LEU A 313 9.24 -2.57 12.22
C LEU A 313 8.81 -3.90 12.87
N ALA A 314 8.08 -4.73 12.14
CA ALA A 314 7.64 -6.04 12.60
C ALA A 314 8.83 -7.00 12.74
N SER A 315 9.71 -7.06 11.74
CA SER A 315 10.91 -7.89 11.77
C SER A 315 11.82 -7.51 12.94
N ALA A 316 12.07 -6.22 13.14
CA ALA A 316 12.86 -5.75 14.28
C ALA A 316 12.24 -6.16 15.64
N ALA A 317 10.92 -6.10 15.77
CA ALA A 317 10.24 -6.51 17.01
C ALA A 317 10.29 -8.03 17.23
N ILE A 318 10.10 -8.83 16.16
CA ILE A 318 10.20 -10.29 16.21
C ILE A 318 11.61 -10.69 16.63
N LEU A 319 12.64 -10.18 15.97
CA LEU A 319 14.05 -10.48 16.26
C LEU A 319 14.45 -10.04 17.67
N GLY A 320 13.96 -8.90 18.14
CA GLY A 320 14.18 -8.44 19.52
C GLY A 320 13.50 -9.35 20.56
N ALA A 321 12.34 -9.90 20.24
CA ALA A 321 11.59 -10.78 21.13
C ALA A 321 12.06 -12.25 21.07
N ALA A 322 12.64 -12.69 19.95
CA ALA A 322 13.07 -14.08 19.72
C ALA A 322 14.13 -14.62 20.68
N ARG A 323 14.77 -13.72 21.47
CA ARG A 323 15.71 -14.08 22.54
C ARG A 323 15.00 -14.53 23.84
N GLY A 324 13.69 -14.40 23.91
CA GLY A 324 12.87 -14.72 25.06
C GLY A 324 12.06 -16.03 24.90
N PRO A 325 11.12 -16.28 25.84
CA PRO A 325 10.27 -17.47 25.81
C PRO A 325 9.37 -17.53 24.57
N MET A 326 9.09 -18.75 24.09
CA MET A 326 8.23 -19.04 22.97
C MET A 326 6.90 -19.67 23.43
N PRO A 327 5.74 -19.41 22.76
CA PRO A 327 5.57 -18.46 21.66
C PRO A 327 5.77 -17.01 22.11
N LEU A 328 6.05 -16.09 21.16
CA LEU A 328 6.30 -14.67 21.47
C LEU A 328 5.05 -14.03 22.09
N SER A 329 5.16 -13.48 23.29
CA SER A 329 4.04 -12.83 23.97
C SER A 329 3.67 -11.48 23.32
N ALA A 330 2.42 -11.06 23.44
CA ALA A 330 1.98 -9.72 23.03
C ALA A 330 2.79 -8.62 23.75
N THR A 331 3.24 -8.87 24.99
CA THR A 331 4.10 -7.97 25.74
C THR A 331 5.46 -7.82 25.10
N SER A 332 6.13 -8.93 24.72
CA SER A 332 7.43 -8.91 24.05
C SER A 332 7.36 -8.24 22.67
N LEU A 333 6.23 -8.39 21.97
CA LEU A 333 5.95 -7.76 20.66
C LEU A 333 5.42 -6.31 20.79
N SER A 334 5.14 -5.80 21.99
CA SER A 334 4.54 -4.45 22.19
C SER A 334 5.40 -3.31 21.66
N GLY A 335 6.72 -3.53 21.53
CA GLY A 335 7.66 -2.61 20.87
C GLY A 335 7.22 -2.25 19.45
N TYR A 336 6.66 -3.19 18.71
CA TYR A 336 6.10 -2.97 17.38
C TYR A 336 4.99 -1.90 17.37
N LEU A 337 4.05 -1.96 18.32
CA LEU A 337 2.94 -1.00 18.39
C LEU A 337 3.44 0.42 18.62
N ARG A 338 4.43 0.61 19.51
CA ARG A 338 5.05 1.92 19.79
C ARG A 338 5.82 2.43 18.59
N ALA A 339 6.63 1.58 17.96
CA ALA A 339 7.42 1.92 16.78
C ALA A 339 6.50 2.28 15.58
N ARG A 340 5.44 1.49 15.36
CA ARG A 340 4.43 1.75 14.33
C ARG A 340 3.70 3.07 14.55
N ARG A 341 3.25 3.34 15.78
CA ARG A 341 2.61 4.62 16.12
C ARG A 341 3.55 5.80 15.86
N ARG A 342 4.81 5.70 16.28
CA ARG A 342 5.81 6.76 16.06
C ARG A 342 6.08 6.98 14.57
N ALA A 343 6.21 5.91 13.78
CA ALA A 343 6.51 5.99 12.35
C ALA A 343 5.33 6.54 11.53
N PHE A 344 4.10 6.19 11.88
CA PHE A 344 2.93 6.46 11.02
C PHE A 344 2.00 7.57 11.56
N TRP A 345 2.20 8.09 12.78
CA TRP A 345 1.29 9.08 13.34
C TRP A 345 1.12 10.33 12.46
N GLY A 346 2.21 10.92 12.02
CA GLY A 346 2.17 12.10 11.16
C GLY A 346 1.54 11.80 9.78
N LYS A 347 1.87 10.64 9.20
CA LYS A 347 1.24 10.14 7.99
C LYS A 347 -0.29 10.03 8.16
N TRP A 348 -0.76 9.39 9.22
CA TRP A 348 -2.19 9.25 9.49
C TRP A 348 -2.92 10.58 9.61
N MET A 349 -2.25 11.61 10.18
CA MET A 349 -2.81 12.95 10.25
C MET A 349 -2.94 13.59 8.87
N VAL A 350 -1.91 13.49 8.02
CA VAL A 350 -1.94 14.02 6.65
C VAL A 350 -2.99 13.30 5.80
N GLU A 351 -3.04 11.97 5.86
CA GLU A 351 -4.05 11.19 5.14
C GLU A 351 -5.48 11.57 5.53
N ARG A 352 -5.75 11.76 6.83
CA ARG A 352 -7.07 12.18 7.29
C ARG A 352 -7.39 13.61 6.89
N MET A 353 -6.44 14.53 7.00
CA MET A 353 -6.59 15.91 6.55
C MET A 353 -6.98 15.96 5.08
N ILE A 354 -6.27 15.24 4.21
CA ILE A 354 -6.57 15.19 2.78
C ILE A 354 -7.88 14.44 2.52
N GLY A 355 -8.04 13.25 3.08
CA GLY A 355 -9.21 12.38 2.83
C GLY A 355 -10.54 13.02 3.25
N TYR A 356 -10.57 13.71 4.39
CA TYR A 356 -11.75 14.46 4.84
C TYR A 356 -11.88 15.82 4.14
N GLY A 357 -10.75 16.48 3.82
CA GLY A 357 -10.75 17.72 3.04
C GLY A 357 -11.43 17.57 1.67
N MET A 358 -11.25 16.44 1.02
CA MET A 358 -11.91 16.10 -0.26
C MET A 358 -13.44 15.99 -0.16
N LEU A 359 -14.01 15.83 1.03
CA LEU A 359 -15.47 15.89 1.22
C LEU A 359 -16.02 17.31 1.08
N LEU A 360 -15.16 18.31 1.03
CA LEU A 360 -15.47 19.72 0.83
C LEU A 360 -14.83 20.22 -0.47
N PRO A 361 -15.33 19.85 -1.67
CA PRO A 361 -14.64 20.04 -2.95
C PRO A 361 -14.19 21.47 -3.23
N ARG A 362 -15.00 22.48 -2.86
CA ARG A 362 -14.65 23.90 -3.04
C ARG A 362 -13.47 24.34 -2.16
N LEU A 363 -13.43 23.87 -0.91
CA LEU A 363 -12.33 24.16 0.01
C LEU A 363 -11.05 23.44 -0.42
N PHE A 364 -11.19 22.19 -0.83
CA PHE A 364 -10.08 21.39 -1.34
C PHE A 364 -9.48 22.04 -2.60
N ASP A 365 -10.31 22.44 -3.54
CA ASP A 365 -9.89 23.10 -4.79
C ASP A 365 -9.15 24.42 -4.49
N ARG A 366 -9.68 25.26 -3.58
CA ARG A 366 -8.98 26.47 -3.12
C ARG A 366 -7.62 26.16 -2.50
N ALA A 367 -7.52 25.10 -1.68
CA ALA A 367 -6.24 24.70 -1.10
C ALA A 367 -5.24 24.23 -2.19
N VAL A 368 -5.70 23.45 -3.18
CA VAL A 368 -4.90 23.05 -4.34
C VAL A 368 -4.40 24.27 -5.10
N GLU A 369 -5.26 25.24 -5.38
CA GLU A 369 -4.91 26.49 -6.06
C GLU A 369 -3.86 27.29 -5.29
N ARG A 370 -4.06 27.49 -3.98
CA ARG A 370 -3.13 28.23 -3.12
C ARG A 370 -1.76 27.60 -3.04
N ILE A 371 -1.73 26.28 -2.83
CA ILE A 371 -0.47 25.53 -2.81
C ILE A 371 0.17 25.56 -4.18
N GLY A 372 -0.60 25.44 -5.28
CA GLY A 372 -0.10 25.43 -6.65
C GLY A 372 0.52 26.75 -7.10
N ARG A 373 0.11 27.88 -6.51
CA ARG A 373 0.73 29.19 -6.73
C ARG A 373 2.06 29.39 -5.99
N ASN A 374 2.47 28.41 -5.18
CA ASN A 374 3.68 28.48 -4.36
C ASN A 374 4.48 27.18 -4.48
N ASP A 375 5.42 27.15 -5.41
CA ASP A 375 6.25 25.97 -5.68
C ASP A 375 6.89 25.35 -4.43
N PRO A 376 7.47 26.12 -3.48
CA PRO A 376 8.00 25.57 -2.24
C PRO A 376 6.93 24.82 -1.40
N MET A 377 5.69 25.33 -1.35
CA MET A 377 4.61 24.63 -0.66
C MET A 377 4.20 23.36 -1.40
N ALA A 378 4.09 23.42 -2.73
CA ALA A 378 3.76 22.25 -3.55
C ALA A 378 4.83 21.16 -3.41
N HIS A 379 6.11 21.50 -3.50
CA HIS A 379 7.22 20.56 -3.30
C HIS A 379 7.24 19.97 -1.88
N THR A 380 6.93 20.80 -0.87
CA THR A 380 6.84 20.32 0.52
C THR A 380 5.73 19.30 0.68
N LEU A 381 4.53 19.57 0.14
CA LEU A 381 3.40 18.63 0.23
C LEU A 381 3.72 17.31 -0.48
N ILE A 382 4.21 17.38 -1.71
CA ILE A 382 4.55 16.18 -2.49
C ILE A 382 5.76 15.46 -1.87
N GLY A 383 6.72 16.18 -1.31
CA GLY A 383 7.81 15.58 -0.54
C GLY A 383 7.33 14.83 0.72
N VAL A 384 6.27 15.32 1.37
CA VAL A 384 5.65 14.61 2.52
C VAL A 384 4.93 13.34 2.06
N THR A 385 4.19 13.38 0.95
CA THR A 385 3.55 12.17 0.40
C THR A 385 4.57 11.17 -0.14
N GLY A 386 5.75 11.65 -0.58
CA GLY A 386 6.90 10.81 -0.97
C GLY A 386 7.75 10.28 0.19
N HIS A 387 7.44 10.69 1.42
CA HIS A 387 8.21 10.38 2.64
C HIS A 387 9.68 10.84 2.64
N VAL A 388 10.00 11.86 1.83
CA VAL A 388 11.32 12.53 1.81
C VAL A 388 11.33 13.82 2.63
N VAL A 389 10.15 14.29 3.03
CA VAL A 389 9.94 15.43 3.93
C VAL A 389 9.10 14.95 5.12
N PRO A 390 9.44 15.33 6.36
CA PRO A 390 8.67 14.90 7.53
C PRO A 390 7.26 15.54 7.54
N PRO A 391 6.22 14.81 8.00
CA PRO A 391 4.84 15.28 8.02
C PRO A 391 4.61 16.61 8.76
N GLY A 392 5.44 16.91 9.76
CA GLY A 392 5.41 18.18 10.50
C GLY A 392 5.60 19.42 9.61
N ALA A 393 6.20 19.26 8.43
CA ALA A 393 6.37 20.35 7.48
C ALA A 393 5.05 20.89 6.91
N VAL A 394 4.01 20.07 6.83
CA VAL A 394 2.66 20.47 6.38
C VAL A 394 1.65 20.56 7.53
N LEU A 395 1.93 19.93 8.67
CA LEU A 395 1.05 19.95 9.85
C LEU A 395 1.34 21.14 10.79
N ASN A 396 2.20 22.08 10.40
CA ASN A 396 2.47 23.28 11.20
C ASN A 396 1.45 24.40 10.89
N PRO A 397 1.18 25.29 11.87
CA PRO A 397 0.19 26.35 11.71
C PRO A 397 0.46 27.29 10.53
N VAL A 398 1.73 27.61 10.24
CA VAL A 398 2.10 28.53 9.15
C VAL A 398 1.72 27.94 7.78
N TYR A 399 2.03 26.67 7.55
CA TYR A 399 1.66 25.99 6.31
C TYR A 399 0.14 25.91 6.17
N LEU A 400 -0.57 25.50 7.24
CA LEU A 400 -2.02 25.34 7.25
C LEU A 400 -2.74 26.69 7.01
N THR A 401 -2.28 27.77 7.64
CA THR A 401 -2.80 29.12 7.41
C THR A 401 -2.63 29.55 5.96
N ARG A 402 -1.44 29.40 5.39
CA ARG A 402 -1.17 29.76 3.98
C ARG A 402 -1.97 28.92 2.98
N MET A 403 -2.32 27.68 3.34
CA MET A 403 -3.15 26.80 2.53
C MET A 403 -4.60 27.28 2.45
N VAL A 404 -5.12 27.92 3.52
CA VAL A 404 -6.53 28.31 3.61
C VAL A 404 -6.74 29.79 3.33
N LEU A 405 -5.90 30.68 3.83
CA LEU A 405 -5.93 32.13 3.66
C LEU A 405 -5.14 32.60 2.46
#